data_43c66077b8ae397b31d5cdd4fa8a58c2
#
_entry.id   43c66077b8ae397b31d5cdd4fa8a58c2
#
_cell.length_a   1.000
_cell.length_b   1.000
_cell.length_c   1.000
_cell.angle_alpha   90.00
_cell.angle_beta   90.00
_cell.angle_gamma   90.00
#
_symmetry.space_group_name_H-M   'P 1'
#
loop_
_entity.id
_entity.type
_entity.pdbx_description
1 polymer ?
#
loop_
_entity_poly.entity_id
_entity_poly.type
_entity_poly.pdbx_seq_one_letter_code
_entity_poly.pdbx_strand_id
1 'polypeptide(L)'
;MERIAASLRDKIKSVEEAAALIQSGSVIGCSGFTLVGEPKAVPHELARQKKADHLTILTGASVGDALDGELTRAGLLSMRYPYQSNKSMRNAINAGEVGYSDMHLSHMPEFINRGGLHIDFALVECAAVTEDGVIPSAA
;
A
#
# COMPACT_ATOMS: atom_id res chain seq x y z
N MET A 1 -1.91 27.58 4.08
CA MET A 1 -2.32 26.82 2.89
C MET A 1 -3.21 25.67 3.37
N GLU A 2 -4.40 25.56 2.83
CA GLU A 2 -5.30 24.46 3.14
C GLU A 2 -4.78 23.17 2.51
N ARG A 3 -4.67 22.10 3.29
CA ARG A 3 -4.07 20.84 2.82
C ARG A 3 -5.05 19.96 2.03
N ILE A 4 -6.34 20.19 2.18
CA ILE A 4 -7.39 19.46 1.47
C ILE A 4 -8.32 20.48 0.82
N ALA A 5 -8.56 20.34 -0.48
CA ALA A 5 -9.49 21.19 -1.21
C ALA A 5 -10.89 21.15 -0.59
N ALA A 6 -11.55 22.30 -0.53
CA ALA A 6 -12.86 22.43 0.12
C ALA A 6 -13.91 21.47 -0.47
N SER A 7 -13.88 21.27 -1.78
CA SER A 7 -14.77 20.37 -2.54
C SER A 7 -14.57 18.87 -2.21
N LEU A 8 -13.49 18.51 -1.53
CA LEU A 8 -13.17 17.11 -1.18
C LEU A 8 -13.35 16.79 0.30
N ARG A 9 -13.82 17.74 1.09
CA ARG A 9 -13.95 17.57 2.55
C ARG A 9 -14.97 16.51 2.95
N ASP A 10 -16.00 16.33 2.17
CA ASP A 10 -17.03 15.29 2.37
C ASP A 10 -16.49 13.87 2.16
N LYS A 11 -15.33 13.75 1.50
CA LYS A 11 -14.65 12.46 1.28
C LYS A 11 -13.68 12.07 2.39
N ILE A 12 -13.48 12.96 3.38
CA ILE A 12 -12.63 12.66 4.53
C ILE A 12 -13.28 11.54 5.36
N LYS A 13 -12.51 10.52 5.64
CA LYS A 13 -12.93 9.38 6.47
C LYS A 13 -11.96 9.19 7.63
N SER A 14 -12.42 8.54 8.68
CA SER A 14 -11.53 8.04 9.71
C SER A 14 -10.65 6.91 9.14
N VAL A 15 -9.56 6.61 9.81
CA VAL A 15 -8.68 5.51 9.39
C VAL A 15 -9.40 4.16 9.46
N GLU A 16 -10.28 4.00 10.44
CA GLU A 16 -11.11 2.80 10.61
C GLU A 16 -12.07 2.59 9.44
N GLU A 17 -12.73 3.68 9.02
CA GLU A 17 -13.64 3.66 7.86
C GLU A 17 -12.86 3.40 6.57
N ALA A 18 -11.71 4.03 6.40
CA ALA A 18 -10.87 3.82 5.21
C ALA A 18 -10.36 2.38 5.10
N ALA A 19 -9.87 1.81 6.20
CA ALA A 19 -9.43 0.42 6.24
C ALA A 19 -10.59 -0.56 5.97
N ALA A 20 -11.80 -0.26 6.47
CA ALA A 20 -12.98 -1.10 6.26
C ALA A 20 -13.48 -1.15 4.80
N LEU A 21 -13.03 -0.26 3.93
CA LEU A 21 -13.33 -0.33 2.49
C LEU A 21 -12.56 -1.45 1.78
N ILE A 22 -11.40 -1.82 2.31
CA ILE A 22 -10.51 -2.82 1.70
C ILE A 22 -11.05 -4.22 2.01
N GLN A 23 -11.25 -5.00 0.97
CA GLN A 23 -11.83 -6.34 1.05
C GLN A 23 -10.75 -7.42 0.86
N SER A 24 -11.04 -8.63 1.32
CA SER A 24 -10.17 -9.79 1.09
C SER A 24 -9.92 -10.01 -0.41
N GLY A 25 -8.69 -10.32 -0.76
CA GLY A 25 -8.26 -10.51 -2.13
C GLY A 25 -7.92 -9.22 -2.89
N SER A 26 -8.10 -8.04 -2.28
CA SER A 26 -7.79 -6.76 -2.95
C SER A 26 -6.32 -6.61 -3.29
N VAL A 27 -6.06 -5.96 -4.42
CA VAL A 27 -4.74 -5.51 -4.86
C VAL A 27 -4.57 -4.04 -4.49
N ILE A 28 -3.55 -3.76 -3.69
CA ILE A 28 -3.29 -2.44 -3.12
C ILE A 28 -1.97 -1.89 -3.68
N GLY A 29 -2.06 -0.82 -4.45
CA GLY A 29 -0.90 -0.03 -4.85
C GLY A 29 -0.54 0.97 -3.75
N CYS A 30 0.71 0.95 -3.31
CA CYS A 30 1.18 1.83 -2.23
C CYS A 30 2.26 2.77 -2.72
N SER A 31 2.20 4.04 -2.30
CA SER A 31 3.30 4.98 -2.47
C SER A 31 4.50 4.57 -1.60
N GLY A 32 5.62 5.17 -1.86
CA GLY A 32 6.82 5.05 -1.05
C GLY A 32 8.05 4.62 -1.82
N PHE A 33 9.17 5.19 -1.40
CA PHE A 33 10.50 4.80 -1.83
C PHE A 33 11.41 4.75 -0.61
N THR A 34 12.01 3.60 -0.36
CA THR A 34 12.77 3.33 0.88
C THR A 34 11.88 3.52 2.12
N LEU A 35 12.17 4.47 2.98
CA LEU A 35 11.42 4.78 4.21
C LEU A 35 10.53 6.03 4.07
N VAL A 36 10.48 6.63 2.88
CA VAL A 36 9.81 7.91 2.65
C VAL A 36 8.54 7.72 1.83
N GLY A 37 7.47 8.41 2.21
CA GLY A 37 6.19 8.39 1.50
C GLY A 37 5.42 7.06 1.61
N GLU A 38 5.82 6.18 2.52
CA GLU A 38 5.13 4.92 2.79
C GLU A 38 3.86 5.16 3.60
N PRO A 39 2.69 4.66 3.19
CA PRO A 39 1.47 4.78 3.97
C PRO A 39 1.59 3.99 5.28
N LYS A 40 1.13 4.57 6.40
CA LYS A 40 1.27 3.99 7.74
C LYS A 40 -0.07 3.75 8.41
N ALA A 41 -0.95 4.74 8.38
CA ALA A 41 -2.19 4.71 9.17
C ALA A 41 -3.15 3.59 8.74
N VAL A 42 -3.43 3.48 7.45
CA VAL A 42 -4.35 2.44 6.93
C VAL A 42 -3.75 1.04 7.05
N PRO A 43 -2.47 0.78 6.71
CA PRO A 43 -1.86 -0.53 6.96
C PRO A 43 -1.89 -0.96 8.43
N HIS A 44 -1.57 -0.05 9.36
CA HIS A 44 -1.67 -0.32 10.79
C HIS A 44 -3.10 -0.71 11.20
N GLU A 45 -4.09 0.01 10.72
CA GLU A 45 -5.49 -0.26 11.04
C GLU A 45 -5.99 -1.58 10.40
N LEU A 46 -5.58 -1.90 9.18
CA LEU A 46 -5.84 -3.21 8.57
C LEU A 46 -5.29 -4.35 9.43
N ALA A 47 -4.04 -4.21 9.89
CA ALA A 47 -3.40 -5.19 10.76
C ALA A 47 -4.14 -5.35 12.11
N ARG A 48 -4.71 -4.25 12.64
CA ARG A 48 -5.50 -4.25 13.87
C ARG A 48 -6.87 -4.88 13.68
N GLN A 49 -7.59 -4.53 12.59
CA GLN A 49 -8.95 -5.00 12.34
C GLN A 49 -8.99 -6.48 11.93
N LYS A 50 -8.03 -6.93 11.13
CA LYS A 50 -7.96 -8.29 10.55
C LYS A 50 -9.26 -8.73 9.87
N LYS A 51 -9.96 -7.80 9.22
CA LYS A 51 -11.22 -8.06 8.50
C LYS A 51 -11.03 -8.44 7.05
N ALA A 52 -9.86 -8.13 6.48
CA ALA A 52 -9.50 -8.46 5.11
C ALA A 52 -8.20 -9.26 5.11
N ASP A 53 -8.09 -10.25 4.26
CA ASP A 53 -6.94 -11.13 4.09
C ASP A 53 -6.66 -11.40 2.60
N HIS A 54 -5.66 -12.23 2.32
CA HIS A 54 -5.24 -12.55 0.95
C HIS A 54 -4.93 -11.31 0.10
N LEU A 55 -4.42 -10.25 0.74
CA LEU A 55 -4.11 -8.99 0.07
C LEU A 55 -2.85 -9.11 -0.78
N THR A 56 -2.86 -8.45 -1.92
CA THR A 56 -1.67 -8.24 -2.76
C THR A 56 -1.18 -6.81 -2.56
N ILE A 57 0.11 -6.65 -2.29
CA ILE A 57 0.74 -5.33 -2.15
C ILE A 57 1.70 -5.09 -3.31
N LEU A 58 1.54 -3.93 -3.96
CA LEU A 58 2.43 -3.40 -4.97
C LEU A 58 3.00 -2.06 -4.49
N THR A 59 4.31 -1.94 -4.40
CA THR A 59 4.96 -0.65 -4.04
C THR A 59 6.07 -0.29 -5.01
N GLY A 60 6.57 0.96 -4.91
CA GLY A 60 7.73 1.38 -5.70
C GLY A 60 9.03 0.72 -5.28
N ALA A 61 9.39 0.77 -4.07
CA ALA A 61 10.53 0.13 -3.39
C ALA A 61 10.52 0.52 -1.91
N SER A 62 9.35 0.55 -1.28
CA SER A 62 9.28 0.78 0.15
C SER A 62 9.85 -0.41 0.91
N VAL A 63 10.50 -0.13 2.02
CA VAL A 63 11.23 -1.12 2.82
C VAL A 63 10.88 -1.01 4.30
N GLY A 64 9.89 -0.18 4.63
CA GLY A 64 9.50 0.11 6.00
C GLY A 64 8.72 -1.03 6.66
N ASP A 65 8.67 -0.98 7.97
CA ASP A 65 7.96 -1.99 8.76
C ASP A 65 6.45 -1.72 8.86
N ALA A 66 6.04 -0.46 8.68
CA ALA A 66 4.64 -0.06 8.81
C ALA A 66 3.72 -0.70 7.75
N LEU A 67 4.23 -0.96 6.56
CA LEU A 67 3.50 -1.65 5.50
C LEU A 67 3.85 -3.14 5.49
N ASP A 68 5.06 -3.49 5.08
CA ASP A 68 5.47 -4.89 4.88
C ASP A 68 5.47 -5.69 6.18
N GLY A 69 6.05 -5.13 7.25
CA GLY A 69 6.19 -5.85 8.52
C GLY A 69 4.87 -6.08 9.24
N GLU A 70 4.06 -5.04 9.40
CA GLU A 70 2.80 -5.12 10.14
C GLU A 70 1.79 -6.03 9.45
N LEU A 71 1.57 -5.86 8.14
CA LEU A 71 0.63 -6.68 7.39
C LEU A 71 1.05 -8.15 7.32
N THR A 72 2.37 -8.40 7.20
CA THR A 72 2.91 -9.78 7.23
C THR A 72 2.68 -10.44 8.58
N ARG A 73 3.04 -9.77 9.68
CA ARG A 73 2.84 -10.32 11.03
C ARG A 73 1.36 -10.53 11.37
N ALA A 74 0.49 -9.74 10.78
CA ALA A 74 -0.96 -9.91 10.92
C ALA A 74 -1.52 -11.08 10.08
N GLY A 75 -0.72 -11.63 9.14
CA GLY A 75 -1.12 -12.75 8.28
C GLY A 75 -2.10 -12.34 7.18
N LEU A 76 -2.05 -11.09 6.72
CA LEU A 76 -3.04 -10.56 5.77
C LEU A 76 -2.61 -10.68 4.31
N LEU A 77 -1.34 -10.99 4.03
CA LEU A 77 -0.78 -10.93 2.69
C LEU A 77 -0.73 -12.28 2.00
N SER A 78 -1.05 -12.28 0.71
CA SER A 78 -0.85 -13.42 -0.20
C SER A 78 0.25 -13.18 -1.23
N MET A 79 0.49 -11.92 -1.62
CA MET A 79 1.44 -11.60 -2.70
C MET A 79 2.09 -10.23 -2.51
N ARG A 80 3.38 -10.12 -2.87
CA ARG A 80 4.16 -8.89 -2.80
C ARG A 80 4.90 -8.61 -4.11
N TYR A 81 4.77 -7.39 -4.63
CA TYR A 81 5.46 -6.85 -5.80
C TYR A 81 6.15 -5.52 -5.46
N PRO A 82 7.27 -5.17 -6.08
CA PRO A 82 8.35 -6.04 -6.54
C PRO A 82 9.40 -6.23 -5.43
N TYR A 83 10.39 -5.39 -5.36
CA TYR A 83 11.49 -5.43 -4.39
C TYR A 83 11.02 -5.21 -2.96
N GLN A 84 11.55 -6.00 -2.03
CA GLN A 84 11.35 -5.84 -0.60
C GLN A 84 12.63 -6.16 0.17
N SER A 85 12.80 -5.58 1.36
CA SER A 85 13.92 -5.87 2.26
C SER A 85 13.50 -6.04 3.72
N ASN A 86 12.21 -6.03 4.00
CA ASN A 86 11.67 -6.23 5.36
C ASN A 86 11.94 -7.66 5.85
N LYS A 87 12.41 -7.82 7.10
CA LYS A 87 12.77 -9.12 7.66
C LYS A 87 11.54 -10.04 7.81
N SER A 88 10.43 -9.52 8.30
CA SER A 88 9.20 -10.32 8.49
C SER A 88 8.67 -10.82 7.15
N MET A 89 8.59 -9.93 6.17
CA MET A 89 8.18 -10.27 4.80
C MET A 89 9.10 -11.32 4.18
N ARG A 90 10.41 -11.15 4.26
CA ARG A 90 11.37 -12.12 3.72
C ARG A 90 11.22 -13.50 4.35
N ASN A 91 11.00 -13.56 5.66
CA ASN A 91 10.78 -14.84 6.35
C ASN A 91 9.50 -15.51 5.84
N ALA A 92 8.40 -14.77 5.69
CA ALA A 92 7.13 -15.29 5.20
C ALA A 92 7.23 -15.77 3.73
N ILE A 93 7.96 -15.04 2.88
CA ILE A 93 8.24 -15.45 1.51
C ILE A 93 9.06 -16.75 1.49
N ASN A 94 10.13 -16.84 2.29
CA ASN A 94 10.96 -18.04 2.35
C ASN A 94 10.22 -19.25 2.93
N ALA A 95 9.22 -19.02 3.78
CA ALA A 95 8.35 -20.07 4.30
C ALA A 95 7.22 -20.48 3.33
N GLY A 96 7.06 -19.77 2.22
CA GLY A 96 5.98 -20.02 1.26
C GLY A 96 4.61 -19.50 1.70
N GLU A 97 4.57 -18.65 2.73
CA GLU A 97 3.35 -18.05 3.27
C GLU A 97 2.88 -16.86 2.43
N VAL A 98 3.81 -16.15 1.81
CA VAL A 98 3.54 -15.00 0.92
C VAL A 98 4.24 -15.23 -0.41
N GLY A 99 3.50 -15.11 -1.50
CA GLY A 99 4.06 -15.11 -2.85
C GLY A 99 4.88 -13.84 -3.10
N TYR A 100 5.88 -13.97 -3.97
CA TYR A 100 6.75 -12.85 -4.31
C TYR A 100 7.08 -12.85 -5.79
N SER A 101 7.02 -11.69 -6.41
CA SER A 101 7.50 -11.51 -7.78
C SER A 101 8.30 -10.22 -7.86
N ASP A 102 9.55 -10.35 -8.22
CA ASP A 102 10.41 -9.21 -8.48
C ASP A 102 10.22 -8.68 -9.91
N MET A 103 10.48 -7.42 -10.09
CA MET A 103 10.54 -6.77 -11.40
C MET A 103 11.37 -5.50 -11.33
N HIS A 104 11.93 -5.11 -12.45
CA HIS A 104 12.61 -3.82 -12.54
C HIS A 104 11.59 -2.68 -12.36
N LEU A 105 11.92 -1.70 -11.52
CA LEU A 105 10.98 -0.60 -11.19
C LEU A 105 10.48 0.16 -12.41
N SER A 106 11.32 0.33 -13.43
CA SER A 106 10.92 1.00 -14.67
C SER A 106 9.83 0.26 -15.47
N HIS A 107 9.64 -1.04 -15.21
CA HIS A 107 8.62 -1.83 -15.87
C HIS A 107 7.26 -1.76 -15.16
N MET A 108 7.21 -1.27 -13.91
CA MET A 108 5.96 -1.19 -13.15
C MET A 108 4.86 -0.38 -13.83
N PRO A 109 5.12 0.85 -14.34
CA PRO A 109 4.08 1.63 -14.99
C PRO A 109 3.50 0.90 -16.21
N GLU A 110 4.36 0.26 -16.99
CA GLU A 110 3.94 -0.51 -18.16
C GLU A 110 3.12 -1.75 -17.75
N PHE A 111 3.57 -2.46 -16.72
CA PHE A 111 2.89 -3.64 -16.20
C PHE A 111 1.47 -3.31 -15.73
N ILE A 112 1.29 -2.21 -15.00
CA ILE A 112 -0.03 -1.73 -14.55
C ILE A 112 -0.88 -1.27 -15.73
N ASN A 113 -0.32 -0.41 -16.60
CA ASN A 113 -1.08 0.20 -17.69
C ASN A 113 -1.50 -0.80 -18.78
N ARG A 114 -0.76 -1.88 -18.95
CA ARG A 114 -1.11 -2.96 -19.89
C ARG A 114 -2.01 -4.04 -19.28
N GLY A 115 -2.51 -3.83 -18.07
CA GLY A 115 -3.43 -4.76 -17.41
C GLY A 115 -2.77 -6.02 -16.85
N GLY A 116 -1.46 -5.98 -16.59
CA GLY A 116 -0.77 -7.09 -15.94
C GLY A 116 -1.19 -7.27 -14.48
N LEU A 117 -1.60 -6.18 -13.83
CA LEU A 117 -2.15 -6.20 -12.48
C LEU A 117 -3.20 -5.08 -12.35
N HIS A 118 -4.44 -5.46 -12.02
CA HIS A 118 -5.47 -4.50 -11.67
C HIS A 118 -5.30 -4.03 -10.23
N ILE A 119 -5.31 -2.74 -9.99
CA ILE A 119 -5.21 -2.15 -8.65
C ILE A 119 -6.61 -1.73 -8.19
N ASP A 120 -7.08 -2.31 -7.10
CA ASP A 120 -8.39 -2.01 -6.51
C ASP A 120 -8.34 -0.76 -5.64
N PHE A 121 -7.24 -0.57 -4.90
CA PHE A 121 -7.03 0.56 -3.99
C PHE A 121 -5.63 1.14 -4.15
N ALA A 122 -5.53 2.46 -4.05
CA ALA A 122 -4.25 3.16 -3.94
C ALA A 122 -4.13 3.79 -2.55
N LEU A 123 -3.08 3.46 -1.82
CA LEU A 123 -2.71 4.09 -0.56
C LEU A 123 -1.52 5.01 -0.79
N VAL A 124 -1.75 6.31 -0.71
CA VAL A 124 -0.74 7.31 -1.02
C VAL A 124 -0.54 8.23 0.19
N GLU A 125 0.68 8.25 0.73
CA GLU A 125 1.06 9.29 1.68
C GLU A 125 1.23 10.61 0.92
N CYS A 126 0.51 11.64 1.31
CA CYS A 126 0.52 12.92 0.63
C CYS A 126 0.57 14.10 1.60
N ALA A 127 1.14 15.23 1.15
CA ALA A 127 1.20 16.48 1.89
C ALA A 127 -0.11 17.26 1.76
N ALA A 128 -0.80 17.15 0.62
CA ALA A 128 -2.07 17.81 0.34
C ALA A 128 -2.86 17.08 -0.75
N VAL A 129 -4.16 17.32 -0.78
CA VAL A 129 -5.06 16.86 -1.83
C VAL A 129 -5.77 18.08 -2.42
N THR A 130 -5.58 18.28 -3.71
CA THR A 130 -6.18 19.38 -4.48
C THR A 130 -7.26 18.83 -5.41
N GLU A 131 -7.98 19.74 -6.09
CA GLU A 131 -8.96 19.32 -7.10
C GLU A 131 -8.32 18.64 -8.30
N ASP A 132 -7.06 18.98 -8.59
CA ASP A 132 -6.30 18.44 -9.72
C ASP A 132 -5.53 17.15 -9.38
N GLY A 133 -5.47 16.76 -8.11
CA GLY A 133 -4.77 15.54 -7.68
C GLY A 133 -4.13 15.64 -6.30
N VAL A 134 -3.27 14.68 -6.02
CA VAL A 134 -2.51 14.61 -4.77
C VAL A 134 -1.12 15.24 -4.91
N ILE A 135 -0.71 15.97 -3.89
CA ILE A 135 0.68 16.44 -3.75
C ILE A 135 1.40 15.40 -2.87
N PRO A 136 2.35 14.63 -3.42
CA PRO A 136 3.05 13.62 -2.64
C PRO A 136 3.72 14.22 -1.41
N SER A 137 3.88 13.43 -0.37
CA SER A 137 4.75 13.81 0.75
C SER A 137 6.19 13.92 0.23
N ALA A 138 6.96 14.84 0.78
CA ALA A 138 8.34 15.02 0.37
C ALA A 138 9.13 13.74 0.61
N ALA A 139 9.76 13.26 -0.43
CA ALA A 139 10.76 12.24 -0.35
C ALA A 139 12.14 12.89 -0.14
#